data_888fc92556faccbe838837362cd2e32c
#
_entry.id   888fc92556faccbe838837362cd2e32c
#
_cell.length_a   1.000
_cell.length_b   1.000
_cell.length_c   1.000
_cell.angle_alpha   90.00
_cell.angle_beta   90.00
_cell.angle_gamma   90.00
#
_symmetry.space_group_name_H-M   'P 1'
#
loop_
_entity.id
_entity.type
_entity.pdbx_description
1 polymer ?
#
loop_
_entity_poly.entity_id
_entity_poly.type
_entity_poly.pdbx_seq_one_letter_code
_entity_poly.pdbx_strand_id
1 'polypeptide(L)'
;MNIIVNFLDFRDPWSKLDLLNDFHLSSFAKRRHFKLEKKVLKQSDLTLTVSETWQNDLKKLGAKNVELVTNGFDEEDFKVRNKKIDKFIIGHFGLINHLRNPKNLWFALNQLCLENKNFNNDLEIHLAGSVDNDIIDEIYSYPILKSKLKLLGYLNHKQVITCYNNSSILLLLLFNSKSGIGNYPGKIFEYFASKKPILAFGPKNSDSEKLINKTKSGIYIDYDQIQIKSKILSLFN
;
A
#
# COMPACT_ATOMS: atom_id res chain seq x y z
N MET A 1 -24.32 12.77 37.01
CA MET A 1 -22.89 12.39 36.95
C MET A 1 -22.51 12.29 35.49
N ASN A 2 -21.72 13.24 34.98
CA ASN A 2 -21.31 13.21 33.60
C ASN A 2 -20.19 12.14 33.47
N ILE A 3 -20.48 11.04 32.78
CA ILE A 3 -19.46 10.01 32.44
C ILE A 3 -18.69 10.57 31.27
N ILE A 4 -17.39 10.85 31.46
CA ILE A 4 -16.48 11.19 30.38
C ILE A 4 -15.91 9.88 29.84
N VAL A 5 -16.20 9.56 28.59
CA VAL A 5 -15.67 8.39 27.90
C VAL A 5 -14.45 8.83 27.10
N ASN A 6 -13.30 8.24 27.36
CA ASN A 6 -12.06 8.49 26.61
C ASN A 6 -11.99 7.53 25.41
N PHE A 7 -12.13 8.10 24.22
CA PHE A 7 -12.12 7.38 22.95
C PHE A 7 -10.84 7.68 22.18
N LEU A 8 -10.17 6.64 21.70
CA LEU A 8 -8.94 6.75 20.90
C LEU A 8 -9.11 6.09 19.53
N ASP A 9 -8.68 6.76 18.48
CA ASP A 9 -8.58 6.20 17.13
C ASP A 9 -7.10 6.06 16.73
N PHE A 10 -6.60 4.82 16.78
CA PHE A 10 -5.22 4.45 16.46
C PHE A 10 -5.17 3.77 15.09
N ARG A 11 -5.18 4.58 14.02
CA ARG A 11 -5.11 4.10 12.65
C ARG A 11 -3.71 3.69 12.22
N ASP A 12 -2.70 4.18 12.91
CA ASP A 12 -1.29 3.85 12.73
C ASP A 12 -0.64 3.58 14.10
N PRO A 13 0.38 2.71 14.19
CA PRO A 13 1.13 2.51 15.43
C PRO A 13 1.91 3.80 15.75
N TRP A 14 1.88 4.25 17.01
CA TRP A 14 2.61 5.46 17.40
C TRP A 14 4.11 5.18 17.58
N SER A 15 4.50 4.49 18.66
CA SER A 15 5.91 4.28 18.97
C SER A 15 6.59 3.20 18.13
N LYS A 16 5.83 2.40 17.40
CA LYS A 16 6.31 1.33 16.52
C LYS A 16 6.32 1.72 15.04
N LEU A 17 5.98 2.96 14.70
CA LEU A 17 6.03 3.42 13.32
C LEU A 17 7.49 3.52 12.86
N ASP A 18 7.86 2.76 11.83
CA ASP A 18 9.25 2.71 11.35
C ASP A 18 9.76 4.06 10.83
N LEU A 19 8.88 4.91 10.31
CA LEU A 19 9.21 6.29 9.91
C LEU A 19 9.77 7.14 11.06
N LEU A 20 9.50 6.79 12.33
CA LEU A 20 10.14 7.48 13.46
C LEU A 20 11.67 7.32 13.50
N ASN A 21 12.21 6.33 12.79
CA ASN A 21 13.66 6.16 12.70
C ASN A 21 14.31 7.28 11.87
N ASP A 22 13.59 7.82 10.88
CA ASP A 22 14.06 8.90 10.00
C ASP A 22 14.19 10.24 10.77
N PHE A 23 13.48 10.38 11.90
CA PHE A 23 13.58 11.57 12.77
C PHE A 23 14.80 11.57 13.71
N HIS A 24 15.68 10.57 13.63
CA HIS A 24 16.89 10.46 14.46
C HIS A 24 16.67 10.70 15.96
N LEU A 25 15.54 10.24 16.49
CA LEU A 25 15.16 10.43 17.89
C LEU A 25 16.19 9.79 18.84
N SER A 26 16.58 10.53 19.90
CA SER A 26 17.41 9.99 20.98
C SER A 26 16.71 8.81 21.68
N SER A 27 17.50 7.94 22.32
CA SER A 27 16.95 6.81 23.11
C SER A 27 16.02 7.28 24.24
N PHE A 28 16.26 8.47 24.78
CA PHE A 28 15.38 9.08 25.78
C PHE A 28 14.04 9.48 25.17
N ALA A 29 14.04 10.13 24.00
CA ALA A 29 12.83 10.52 23.29
C ALA A 29 12.00 9.29 22.90
N LYS A 30 12.63 8.24 22.32
CA LYS A 30 11.96 6.97 21.98
C LYS A 30 11.28 6.33 23.20
N ARG A 31 11.99 6.28 24.36
CA ARG A 31 11.40 5.76 25.61
C ARG A 31 10.25 6.62 26.13
N ARG A 32 10.31 7.94 25.94
CA ARG A 32 9.25 8.86 26.33
C ARG A 32 8.00 8.64 25.48
N HIS A 33 8.14 8.54 24.15
CA HIS A 33 7.03 8.22 23.23
C HIS A 33 6.35 6.91 23.63
N PHE A 34 7.10 5.83 23.84
CA PHE A 34 6.57 4.55 24.27
C PHE A 34 5.82 4.62 25.62
N LYS A 35 6.35 5.37 26.61
CA LYS A 35 5.68 5.55 27.90
C LYS A 35 4.38 6.34 27.76
N LEU A 36 4.36 7.37 26.91
CA LEU A 36 3.17 8.18 26.67
C LEU A 36 2.09 7.37 25.97
N GLU A 37 2.42 6.65 24.90
CA GLU A 37 1.51 5.75 24.21
C GLU A 37 0.88 4.75 25.18
N LYS A 38 1.70 4.06 25.97
CA LYS A 38 1.22 3.11 26.97
C LYS A 38 0.32 3.77 28.03
N LYS A 39 0.63 5.00 28.44
CA LYS A 39 -0.20 5.74 29.42
C LYS A 39 -1.56 6.06 28.83
N VAL A 40 -1.61 6.59 27.62
CA VAL A 40 -2.84 6.98 26.92
C VAL A 40 -3.72 5.75 26.67
N LEU A 41 -3.16 4.65 26.18
CA LEU A 41 -3.88 3.39 25.95
C LEU A 41 -4.48 2.79 27.23
N LYS A 42 -3.78 2.87 28.37
CA LYS A 42 -4.31 2.38 29.66
C LYS A 42 -5.45 3.22 30.20
N GLN A 43 -5.52 4.51 29.83
CA GLN A 43 -6.53 5.46 30.29
C GLN A 43 -7.74 5.51 29.35
N SER A 44 -7.67 4.89 28.18
CA SER A 44 -8.80 4.82 27.26
C SER A 44 -9.85 3.82 27.71
N ASP A 45 -11.10 4.17 27.50
CA ASP A 45 -12.25 3.28 27.68
C ASP A 45 -12.47 2.42 26.44
N LEU A 46 -12.20 2.99 25.25
CA LEU A 46 -12.26 2.32 23.96
C LEU A 46 -11.15 2.82 23.05
N THR A 47 -10.47 1.90 22.38
CA THR A 47 -9.47 2.18 21.35
C THR A 47 -9.91 1.52 20.05
N LEU A 48 -9.89 2.27 18.94
CA LEU A 48 -10.10 1.74 17.60
C LEU A 48 -8.78 1.55 16.88
N THR A 49 -8.73 0.56 16.02
CA THR A 49 -7.61 0.33 15.09
C THR A 49 -8.12 -0.33 13.81
N VAL A 50 -7.24 -0.45 12.81
CA VAL A 50 -7.66 -0.87 11.47
C VAL A 50 -7.34 -2.33 11.15
N SER A 51 -6.45 -2.99 11.89
CA SER A 51 -5.99 -4.35 11.57
C SER A 51 -5.83 -5.26 12.80
N GLU A 52 -5.86 -6.56 12.56
CA GLU A 52 -5.72 -7.57 13.61
C GLU A 52 -4.34 -7.52 14.28
N THR A 53 -3.28 -7.33 13.52
CA THR A 53 -1.92 -7.22 14.04
C THR A 53 -1.80 -6.02 14.99
N TRP A 54 -2.29 -4.86 14.59
CA TRP A 54 -2.25 -3.67 15.44
C TRP A 54 -3.20 -3.77 16.63
N GLN A 55 -4.37 -4.40 16.48
CA GLN A 55 -5.26 -4.69 17.61
C GLN A 55 -4.54 -5.49 18.69
N ASN A 56 -3.85 -6.56 18.30
CA ASN A 56 -3.08 -7.39 19.21
C ASN A 56 -1.93 -6.63 19.87
N ASP A 57 -1.25 -5.78 19.11
CA ASP A 57 -0.15 -4.95 19.61
C ASP A 57 -0.63 -3.92 20.64
N LEU A 58 -1.75 -3.24 20.40
CA LEU A 58 -2.33 -2.28 21.32
C LEU A 58 -2.80 -2.95 22.62
N LYS A 59 -3.40 -4.15 22.53
CA LYS A 59 -3.75 -4.96 23.72
C LYS A 59 -2.49 -5.32 24.55
N LYS A 60 -1.39 -5.72 23.90
CA LYS A 60 -0.11 -6.00 24.59
C LYS A 60 0.49 -4.75 25.25
N LEU A 61 0.23 -3.56 24.69
CA LEU A 61 0.65 -2.29 25.28
C LEU A 61 -0.21 -1.85 26.46
N GLY A 62 -1.35 -2.50 26.70
CA GLY A 62 -2.21 -2.29 27.85
C GLY A 62 -3.52 -1.59 27.57
N ALA A 63 -3.94 -1.47 26.33
CA ALA A 63 -5.30 -1.05 25.98
C ALA A 63 -6.30 -2.13 26.47
N LYS A 64 -7.39 -1.69 27.14
CA LYS A 64 -8.38 -2.60 27.73
C LYS A 64 -9.36 -3.14 26.69
N ASN A 65 -9.98 -2.22 25.95
CA ASN A 65 -10.95 -2.50 24.89
C ASN A 65 -10.40 -2.00 23.58
N VAL A 66 -10.15 -2.90 22.64
CA VAL A 66 -9.65 -2.54 21.29
C VAL A 66 -10.57 -3.16 20.26
N GLU A 67 -11.28 -2.32 19.54
CA GLU A 67 -12.18 -2.71 18.45
C GLU A 67 -11.53 -2.46 17.09
N LEU A 68 -11.84 -3.35 16.15
CA LEU A 68 -11.33 -3.27 14.80
C LEU A 68 -12.36 -2.59 13.89
N VAL A 69 -11.99 -1.41 13.39
CA VAL A 69 -12.79 -0.65 12.42
C VAL A 69 -11.88 -0.30 11.25
N THR A 70 -12.01 -1.04 10.16
CA THR A 70 -11.21 -0.83 8.95
C THR A 70 -11.51 0.51 8.28
N ASN A 71 -10.62 0.96 7.41
CA ASN A 71 -10.96 1.98 6.43
C ASN A 71 -12.04 1.45 5.47
N GLY A 72 -12.66 2.33 4.72
CA GLY A 72 -13.67 2.02 3.73
C GLY A 72 -13.46 2.84 2.46
N PHE A 73 -14.46 2.88 1.61
CA PHE A 73 -14.53 3.69 0.42
C PHE A 73 -15.94 4.29 0.28
N ASP A 74 -16.08 5.35 -0.51
CA ASP A 74 -17.37 5.92 -0.86
C ASP A 74 -17.88 5.26 -2.15
N GLU A 75 -19.04 4.60 -2.08
CA GLU A 75 -19.65 3.91 -3.23
C GLU A 75 -20.01 4.88 -4.36
N GLU A 76 -20.32 6.14 -4.04
CA GLU A 76 -20.66 7.17 -5.03
C GLU A 76 -19.51 7.40 -6.03
N ASP A 77 -18.26 7.29 -5.57
CA ASP A 77 -17.06 7.49 -6.39
C ASP A 77 -16.91 6.42 -7.50
N PHE A 78 -17.50 5.23 -7.31
CA PHE A 78 -17.28 4.06 -8.18
C PHE A 78 -18.47 3.75 -9.12
N LYS A 79 -19.41 4.67 -9.27
CA LYS A 79 -20.58 4.51 -10.18
C LYS A 79 -20.23 4.61 -11.67
N VAL A 80 -19.03 5.08 -12.01
CA VAL A 80 -18.61 5.27 -13.41
C VAL A 80 -18.21 3.94 -14.05
N ARG A 81 -18.74 3.66 -15.24
CA ARG A 81 -18.43 2.43 -15.99
C ARG A 81 -17.01 2.44 -16.55
N ASN A 82 -16.35 1.28 -16.49
CA ASN A 82 -15.03 1.07 -17.07
C ASN A 82 -15.04 1.29 -18.59
N LYS A 83 -14.06 2.05 -19.09
CA LYS A 83 -13.75 2.10 -20.52
C LYS A 83 -12.98 0.84 -20.93
N LYS A 84 -13.12 0.43 -22.20
CA LYS A 84 -12.24 -0.57 -22.79
C LYS A 84 -10.80 -0.02 -22.77
N ILE A 85 -9.88 -0.81 -22.26
CA ILE A 85 -8.46 -0.45 -22.16
C ILE A 85 -7.72 -1.25 -23.21
N ASP A 86 -7.04 -0.57 -24.15
CA ASP A 86 -6.30 -1.21 -25.24
C ASP A 86 -4.83 -1.47 -24.87
N LYS A 87 -4.41 -1.03 -23.68
CA LYS A 87 -3.07 -1.17 -23.12
C LYS A 87 -3.10 -1.94 -21.81
N PHE A 88 -1.98 -2.57 -21.47
CA PHE A 88 -1.78 -3.18 -20.17
C PHE A 88 -1.18 -2.16 -19.21
N ILE A 89 -2.03 -1.47 -18.49
CA ILE A 89 -1.65 -0.37 -17.60
C ILE A 89 -1.49 -0.87 -16.18
N ILE A 90 -0.28 -0.76 -15.64
CA ILE A 90 0.02 -0.96 -14.21
C ILE A 90 0.03 0.42 -13.55
N GLY A 91 -0.96 0.70 -12.69
CA GLY A 91 -1.14 2.01 -12.07
C GLY A 91 -0.83 2.01 -10.57
N HIS A 92 0.02 2.95 -10.11
CA HIS A 92 0.18 3.26 -8.70
C HIS A 92 -0.13 4.74 -8.45
N PHE A 93 -0.95 4.99 -7.42
CA PHE A 93 -1.47 6.33 -7.11
C PHE A 93 -1.19 6.64 -5.64
N GLY A 94 -0.06 7.30 -5.38
CA GLY A 94 0.36 7.67 -4.03
C GLY A 94 1.87 7.83 -3.89
N LEU A 95 2.35 7.76 -2.65
CA LEU A 95 3.76 7.89 -2.33
C LEU A 95 4.54 6.61 -2.66
N ILE A 96 5.66 6.76 -3.38
CA ILE A 96 6.69 5.73 -3.51
C ILE A 96 8.00 6.30 -2.97
N ASN A 97 8.50 5.70 -1.89
CA ASN A 97 9.77 6.04 -1.27
C ASN A 97 10.63 4.78 -1.09
N HIS A 98 11.82 4.91 -0.51
CA HIS A 98 12.76 3.82 -0.30
C HIS A 98 12.16 2.59 0.43
N LEU A 99 11.16 2.80 1.32
CA LEU A 99 10.46 1.72 2.04
C LEU A 99 9.39 1.02 1.20
N ARG A 100 9.08 1.52 0.01
CA ARG A 100 8.01 1.02 -0.88
C ARG A 100 8.49 0.79 -2.30
N ASN A 101 9.80 0.67 -2.52
CA ASN A 101 10.36 0.47 -3.86
C ASN A 101 10.39 -1.03 -4.24
N PRO A 102 9.57 -1.50 -5.19
CA PRO A 102 9.55 -2.88 -5.63
C PRO A 102 10.60 -3.14 -6.73
N LYS A 103 11.90 -3.07 -6.38
CA LYS A 103 13.02 -3.23 -7.32
C LYS A 103 12.88 -4.45 -8.23
N ASN A 104 12.48 -5.59 -7.66
CA ASN A 104 12.28 -6.84 -8.41
C ASN A 104 11.15 -6.73 -9.46
N LEU A 105 10.17 -5.82 -9.25
CA LEU A 105 9.14 -5.54 -10.24
C LEU A 105 9.74 -4.86 -11.48
N TRP A 106 10.52 -3.82 -11.28
CA TRP A 106 11.13 -3.08 -12.39
C TRP A 106 12.01 -3.99 -13.25
N PHE A 107 12.85 -4.79 -12.58
CA PHE A 107 13.66 -5.81 -13.26
C PHE A 107 12.80 -6.80 -14.04
N ALA A 108 11.76 -7.37 -13.41
CA ALA A 108 10.90 -8.37 -14.05
C ALA A 108 10.11 -7.79 -15.24
N LEU A 109 9.61 -6.55 -15.15
CA LEU A 109 8.94 -5.88 -16.26
C LEU A 109 9.87 -5.64 -17.43
N ASN A 110 11.12 -5.23 -17.18
CA ASN A 110 12.13 -5.08 -18.23
C ASN A 110 12.42 -6.42 -18.93
N GLN A 111 12.59 -7.50 -18.17
CA GLN A 111 12.81 -8.84 -18.74
C GLN A 111 11.61 -9.30 -19.58
N LEU A 112 10.40 -9.09 -19.10
CA LEU A 112 9.18 -9.45 -19.84
C LEU A 112 9.04 -8.64 -21.14
N CYS A 113 9.41 -7.38 -21.16
CA CYS A 113 9.44 -6.59 -22.38
C CYS A 113 10.45 -7.11 -23.41
N LEU A 114 11.60 -7.63 -22.95
CA LEU A 114 12.61 -8.24 -23.83
C LEU A 114 12.16 -9.60 -24.39
N GLU A 115 11.46 -10.39 -23.59
CA GLU A 115 11.08 -11.76 -23.90
C GLU A 115 9.74 -11.87 -24.66
N ASN A 116 8.82 -10.90 -24.48
CA ASN A 116 7.46 -10.95 -25.01
C ASN A 116 7.10 -9.66 -25.76
N LYS A 117 7.03 -9.73 -27.08
CA LYS A 117 6.72 -8.59 -27.95
C LYS A 117 5.33 -7.98 -27.67
N ASN A 118 4.31 -8.81 -27.40
CA ASN A 118 2.98 -8.31 -27.11
C ASN A 118 2.95 -7.57 -25.77
N PHE A 119 3.58 -8.14 -24.75
CA PHE A 119 3.73 -7.50 -23.46
C PHE A 119 4.46 -6.15 -23.60
N ASN A 120 5.56 -6.12 -24.35
CA ASN A 120 6.30 -4.89 -24.62
C ASN A 120 5.44 -3.84 -25.34
N ASN A 121 4.64 -4.24 -26.33
CA ASN A 121 3.78 -3.29 -27.05
C ASN A 121 2.69 -2.69 -26.19
N ASP A 122 2.16 -3.44 -25.22
CA ASP A 122 0.97 -3.08 -24.47
C ASP A 122 1.27 -2.48 -23.09
N LEU A 123 2.45 -2.76 -22.52
CA LEU A 123 2.80 -2.26 -21.19
C LEU A 123 2.86 -0.73 -21.13
N GLU A 124 2.16 -0.17 -20.14
CA GLU A 124 2.36 1.18 -19.62
C GLU A 124 2.45 1.15 -18.09
N ILE A 125 3.26 2.02 -17.52
CA ILE A 125 3.44 2.17 -16.06
C ILE A 125 3.00 3.60 -15.73
N HIS A 126 1.90 3.72 -14.98
CA HIS A 126 1.36 5.02 -14.57
C HIS A 126 1.62 5.26 -13.10
N LEU A 127 2.39 6.28 -12.76
CA LEU A 127 2.68 6.66 -11.38
C LEU A 127 2.14 8.07 -11.13
N ALA A 128 1.29 8.22 -10.12
CA ALA A 128 0.80 9.52 -9.66
C ALA A 128 1.08 9.72 -8.18
N GLY A 129 1.29 10.97 -7.78
CA GLY A 129 1.70 11.35 -6.44
C GLY A 129 3.21 11.59 -6.36
N SER A 130 3.76 11.49 -5.15
CA SER A 130 5.19 11.70 -4.91
C SER A 130 5.97 10.40 -5.13
N VAL A 131 6.94 10.44 -6.02
CA VAL A 131 7.89 9.34 -6.28
C VAL A 131 9.30 9.88 -6.06
N ASP A 132 10.08 9.23 -5.20
CA ASP A 132 11.46 9.64 -4.94
C ASP A 132 12.30 9.56 -6.23
N ASN A 133 13.16 10.55 -6.47
CA ASN A 133 13.98 10.64 -7.68
C ASN A 133 14.84 9.39 -7.91
N ASP A 134 15.43 8.83 -6.87
CA ASP A 134 16.25 7.62 -6.96
C ASP A 134 15.47 6.43 -7.57
N ILE A 135 14.16 6.37 -7.33
CA ILE A 135 13.29 5.33 -7.88
C ILE A 135 12.99 5.61 -9.36
N ILE A 136 12.78 6.87 -9.72
CA ILE A 136 12.60 7.27 -11.11
C ILE A 136 13.87 6.96 -11.91
N ASP A 137 15.04 7.29 -11.35
CA ASP A 137 16.35 7.02 -11.97
C ASP A 137 16.60 5.52 -12.10
N GLU A 138 16.21 4.71 -11.10
CA GLU A 138 16.26 3.25 -11.18
C GLU A 138 15.40 2.71 -12.34
N ILE A 139 14.16 3.18 -12.48
CA ILE A 139 13.29 2.77 -13.60
C ILE A 139 13.88 3.23 -14.94
N TYR A 140 14.45 4.43 -15.00
CA TYR A 140 15.08 4.98 -16.21
C TYR A 140 16.40 4.28 -16.59
N SER A 141 17.04 3.58 -15.63
CA SER A 141 18.20 2.74 -15.94
C SER A 141 17.87 1.55 -16.84
N TYR A 142 16.58 1.24 -16.98
CA TYR A 142 16.05 0.30 -17.95
C TYR A 142 15.51 1.06 -19.18
N PRO A 143 16.24 1.13 -20.32
CA PRO A 143 15.84 1.95 -21.48
C PRO A 143 14.42 1.67 -22.00
N ILE A 144 13.99 0.40 -21.95
CA ILE A 144 12.64 0.00 -22.36
C ILE A 144 11.60 0.61 -21.41
N LEU A 145 11.79 0.47 -20.09
CA LEU A 145 10.83 0.98 -19.12
C LEU A 145 10.73 2.50 -19.11
N LYS A 146 11.83 3.20 -19.44
CA LYS A 146 11.82 4.66 -19.59
C LYS A 146 10.74 5.12 -20.58
N SER A 147 10.56 4.39 -21.70
CA SER A 147 9.54 4.70 -22.70
C SER A 147 8.12 4.34 -22.28
N LYS A 148 7.97 3.48 -21.25
CA LYS A 148 6.67 2.98 -20.76
C LYS A 148 6.19 3.75 -19.54
N LEU A 149 7.06 4.46 -18.84
CA LEU A 149 6.74 5.19 -17.62
C LEU A 149 6.03 6.51 -17.94
N LYS A 150 4.89 6.71 -17.29
CA LYS A 150 4.13 7.96 -17.29
C LYS A 150 4.03 8.49 -15.86
N LEU A 151 4.70 9.61 -15.60
CA LEU A 151 4.60 10.34 -14.35
C LEU A 151 3.43 11.33 -14.46
N LEU A 152 2.35 11.09 -13.71
CA LEU A 152 1.11 11.88 -13.81
C LEU A 152 1.07 13.06 -12.83
N GLY A 153 2.09 13.17 -11.95
CA GLY A 153 2.13 14.22 -10.94
C GLY A 153 1.03 14.07 -9.88
N TYR A 154 0.65 15.18 -9.27
CA TYR A 154 -0.44 15.19 -8.29
C TYR A 154 -1.79 15.14 -9.01
N LEU A 155 -2.66 14.24 -8.55
CA LEU A 155 -4.03 14.09 -9.03
C LEU A 155 -5.01 14.34 -7.89
N ASN A 156 -6.13 15.02 -8.16
CA ASN A 156 -7.23 15.08 -7.20
C ASN A 156 -7.97 13.73 -7.13
N HIS A 157 -8.79 13.54 -6.10
CA HIS A 157 -9.46 12.26 -5.83
C HIS A 157 -10.27 11.74 -7.04
N LYS A 158 -11.05 12.57 -7.71
CA LYS A 158 -11.84 12.18 -8.90
C LYS A 158 -10.96 11.71 -10.05
N GLN A 159 -9.82 12.37 -10.26
CA GLN A 159 -8.84 11.97 -11.27
C GLN A 159 -8.21 10.62 -10.92
N VAL A 160 -7.90 10.39 -9.62
CA VAL A 160 -7.37 9.11 -9.14
C VAL A 160 -8.36 7.98 -9.40
N ILE A 161 -9.65 8.15 -9.08
CA ILE A 161 -10.69 7.16 -9.38
C ILE A 161 -10.80 6.88 -10.88
N THR A 162 -10.71 7.93 -11.71
CA THR A 162 -10.67 7.76 -13.18
C THR A 162 -9.46 6.92 -13.62
N CYS A 163 -8.31 7.15 -13.01
CA CYS A 163 -7.10 6.37 -13.30
C CYS A 163 -7.22 4.92 -12.82
N TYR A 164 -7.87 4.64 -11.69
CA TYR A 164 -8.17 3.26 -11.28
C TYR A 164 -8.98 2.53 -12.36
N ASN A 165 -10.04 3.15 -12.84
CA ASN A 165 -10.90 2.58 -13.89
C ASN A 165 -10.15 2.35 -15.21
N ASN A 166 -9.17 3.19 -15.54
CA ASN A 166 -8.35 3.11 -16.74
C ASN A 166 -7.09 2.24 -16.57
N SER A 167 -6.86 1.64 -15.41
CA SER A 167 -5.76 0.70 -15.17
C SER A 167 -6.20 -0.73 -15.43
N SER A 168 -5.29 -1.56 -15.95
CA SER A 168 -5.51 -3.02 -16.04
C SER A 168 -5.26 -3.68 -14.69
N ILE A 169 -4.25 -3.19 -13.97
CA ILE A 169 -3.83 -3.66 -12.65
C ILE A 169 -3.57 -2.44 -11.75
N LEU A 170 -3.94 -2.57 -10.49
CA LEU A 170 -3.62 -1.58 -9.45
C LEU A 170 -2.46 -2.08 -8.59
N LEU A 171 -1.36 -1.31 -8.62
CA LEU A 171 -0.16 -1.63 -7.86
C LEU A 171 -0.28 -1.08 -6.44
N LEU A 172 -0.28 -1.97 -5.45
CA LEU A 172 -0.32 -1.65 -4.03
C LEU A 172 1.06 -1.86 -3.41
N LEU A 173 1.67 -0.80 -2.90
CA LEU A 173 2.98 -0.84 -2.26
C LEU A 173 2.85 -0.57 -0.76
N LEU A 174 3.17 -1.55 0.06
CA LEU A 174 3.21 -1.45 1.51
C LEU A 174 4.63 -1.10 1.97
N PHE A 175 4.78 -0.62 3.20
CA PHE A 175 6.11 -0.45 3.79
C PHE A 175 6.81 -1.82 3.92
N ASN A 176 8.03 -1.93 3.38
CA ASN A 176 8.90 -3.08 3.60
C ASN A 176 9.55 -3.00 4.99
N SER A 177 8.75 -3.11 6.02
CA SER A 177 9.15 -2.90 7.40
C SER A 177 8.26 -3.66 8.37
N LYS A 178 8.63 -3.69 9.65
CA LYS A 178 7.84 -4.34 10.70
C LYS A 178 6.45 -3.69 10.88
N SER A 179 6.35 -2.37 10.75
CA SER A 179 5.06 -1.68 10.83
C SER A 179 4.16 -1.98 9.64
N GLY A 180 4.74 -2.34 8.49
CA GLY A 180 4.01 -2.75 7.30
C GLY A 180 3.21 -4.04 7.47
N ILE A 181 3.53 -4.89 8.47
CA ILE A 181 2.81 -6.15 8.70
C ILE A 181 1.34 -5.90 9.04
N GLY A 182 1.05 -4.92 9.89
CA GLY A 182 -0.33 -4.57 10.27
C GLY A 182 -0.96 -3.48 9.40
N ASN A 183 -0.31 -3.06 8.33
CA ASN A 183 -0.79 -1.92 7.53
C ASN A 183 -1.98 -2.32 6.64
N TYR A 184 -3.11 -1.62 6.83
CA TYR A 184 -4.23 -1.59 5.90
C TYR A 184 -4.34 -0.18 5.30
N PRO A 185 -3.65 0.11 4.19
CA PRO A 185 -3.76 1.42 3.56
C PRO A 185 -5.18 1.64 3.05
N GLY A 186 -5.74 2.85 3.25
CA GLY A 186 -7.11 3.17 2.85
C GLY A 186 -7.40 2.84 1.39
N LYS A 187 -6.42 3.03 0.49
CA LYS A 187 -6.54 2.72 -0.94
C LYS A 187 -6.83 1.25 -1.27
N ILE A 188 -6.55 0.28 -0.39
CA ILE A 188 -6.88 -1.13 -0.67
C ILE A 188 -8.38 -1.32 -0.83
N PHE A 189 -9.20 -0.58 -0.06
CA PHE A 189 -10.65 -0.63 -0.11
C PHE A 189 -11.19 0.03 -1.38
N GLU A 190 -10.58 1.12 -1.82
CA GLU A 190 -10.87 1.74 -3.12
C GLU A 190 -10.50 0.81 -4.29
N TYR A 191 -9.39 0.08 -4.16
CA TYR A 191 -8.98 -0.92 -5.16
C TYR A 191 -9.99 -2.06 -5.25
N PHE A 192 -10.53 -2.54 -4.11
CA PHE A 192 -11.63 -3.51 -4.12
C PHE A 192 -12.88 -2.95 -4.80
N ALA A 193 -13.23 -1.69 -4.50
CA ALA A 193 -14.39 -1.03 -5.12
C ALA A 193 -14.23 -0.87 -6.64
N SER A 194 -13.02 -0.62 -7.14
CA SER A 194 -12.72 -0.51 -8.57
C SER A 194 -12.83 -1.83 -9.31
N LYS A 195 -12.86 -2.98 -8.60
CA LYS A 195 -12.89 -4.34 -9.15
C LYS A 195 -11.75 -4.66 -10.12
N LYS A 196 -10.62 -3.97 -9.97
CA LYS A 196 -9.41 -4.24 -10.75
C LYS A 196 -8.51 -5.21 -10.01
N PRO A 197 -7.79 -6.11 -10.70
CA PRO A 197 -6.80 -6.97 -10.09
C PRO A 197 -5.75 -6.15 -9.34
N ILE A 198 -5.36 -6.60 -8.15
CA ILE A 198 -4.35 -5.94 -7.33
C ILE A 198 -3.03 -6.70 -7.47
N LEU A 199 -1.96 -5.99 -7.80
CA LEU A 199 -0.60 -6.48 -7.66
C LEU A 199 0.02 -5.80 -6.43
N ALA A 200 0.15 -6.54 -5.34
CA ALA A 200 0.62 -5.97 -4.08
C ALA A 200 2.04 -6.41 -3.73
N PHE A 201 2.83 -5.48 -3.21
CA PHE A 201 4.15 -5.74 -2.62
C PHE A 201 4.16 -5.33 -1.15
N GLY A 202 4.71 -6.19 -0.30
CA GLY A 202 4.80 -5.93 1.13
C GLY A 202 5.51 -7.04 1.90
N PRO A 203 5.62 -6.91 3.23
CA PRO A 203 6.25 -7.94 4.07
C PRO A 203 5.38 -9.20 4.16
N LYS A 204 6.03 -10.36 4.30
CA LYS A 204 5.37 -11.67 4.51
C LYS A 204 4.42 -11.65 5.69
N ASN A 205 3.33 -12.41 5.57
CA ASN A 205 2.34 -12.61 6.63
C ASN A 205 1.65 -11.31 7.08
N SER A 206 1.63 -10.29 6.23
CA SER A 206 0.93 -9.05 6.52
C SER A 206 -0.59 -9.24 6.53
N ASP A 207 -1.28 -8.36 7.24
CA ASP A 207 -2.74 -8.39 7.26
C ASP A 207 -3.32 -8.07 5.87
N SER A 208 -2.65 -7.20 5.09
CA SER A 208 -3.02 -6.95 3.69
C SER A 208 -2.84 -8.17 2.78
N GLU A 209 -1.79 -9.00 2.99
CA GLU A 209 -1.63 -10.28 2.28
C GLU A 209 -2.80 -11.21 2.55
N LYS A 210 -3.14 -11.40 3.84
CA LYS A 210 -4.29 -12.24 4.24
C LYS A 210 -5.58 -11.76 3.60
N LEU A 211 -5.81 -10.45 3.57
CA LEU A 211 -7.01 -9.84 3.03
C LEU A 211 -7.10 -10.04 1.51
N ILE A 212 -6.04 -9.77 0.75
CA ILE A 212 -5.97 -9.97 -0.71
C ILE A 212 -6.21 -11.44 -1.07
N ASN A 213 -5.56 -12.37 -0.33
CA ASN A 213 -5.73 -13.81 -0.56
C ASN A 213 -7.15 -14.27 -0.22
N LYS A 214 -7.73 -13.82 0.90
CA LYS A 214 -9.10 -14.14 1.31
C LYS A 214 -10.13 -13.66 0.31
N THR A 215 -9.97 -12.46 -0.23
CA THR A 215 -10.89 -11.86 -1.20
C THR A 215 -10.63 -12.30 -2.62
N LYS A 216 -9.52 -13.01 -2.89
CA LYS A 216 -9.06 -13.39 -4.24
C LYS A 216 -8.99 -12.19 -5.19
N SER A 217 -8.65 -11.01 -4.66
CA SER A 217 -8.68 -9.75 -5.41
C SER A 217 -7.41 -9.47 -6.21
N GLY A 218 -6.37 -10.32 -6.09
CA GLY A 218 -5.12 -10.12 -6.80
C GLY A 218 -3.99 -11.03 -6.34
N ILE A 219 -2.77 -10.58 -6.59
CA ILE A 219 -1.54 -11.30 -6.28
C ILE A 219 -0.73 -10.50 -5.27
N TYR A 220 -0.30 -11.15 -4.20
CA TYR A 220 0.63 -10.59 -3.23
C TYR A 220 2.05 -11.15 -3.43
N ILE A 221 3.03 -10.26 -3.36
CA ILE A 221 4.45 -10.57 -3.58
C ILE A 221 5.25 -10.00 -2.41
N ASP A 222 6.10 -10.82 -1.83
CA ASP A 222 7.12 -10.38 -0.90
C ASP A 222 8.22 -9.60 -1.64
N TYR A 223 8.74 -8.52 -1.05
CA TYR A 223 9.81 -7.71 -1.64
C TYR A 223 11.07 -8.53 -1.98
N ASP A 224 11.35 -9.59 -1.21
CA ASP A 224 12.52 -10.46 -1.44
C ASP A 224 12.28 -11.51 -2.54
N GLN A 225 11.05 -11.65 -3.04
CA GLN A 225 10.73 -12.62 -4.09
C GLN A 225 11.29 -12.17 -5.44
N ILE A 226 12.21 -12.96 -6.01
CA ILE A 226 12.87 -12.64 -7.28
C ILE A 226 12.08 -13.16 -8.48
N GLN A 227 11.54 -14.39 -8.39
CA GLN A 227 10.83 -15.03 -9.50
C GLN A 227 9.35 -14.61 -9.54
N ILE A 228 9.07 -13.46 -10.16
CA ILE A 228 7.72 -12.88 -10.21
C ILE A 228 7.14 -12.76 -11.64
N LYS A 229 7.93 -13.06 -12.68
CA LYS A 229 7.50 -12.91 -14.09
C LYS A 229 6.22 -13.69 -14.41
N SER A 230 6.13 -14.96 -13.98
CA SER A 230 4.95 -15.79 -14.21
C SER A 230 3.70 -15.23 -13.58
N LYS A 231 3.81 -14.63 -12.39
CA LYS A 231 2.71 -13.97 -11.70
C LYS A 231 2.23 -12.73 -12.45
N ILE A 232 3.15 -11.94 -13.02
CA ILE A 232 2.81 -10.76 -13.82
C ILE A 232 2.13 -11.19 -15.12
N LEU A 233 2.69 -12.19 -15.80
CA LEU A 233 2.09 -12.73 -17.05
C LEU A 233 0.69 -13.31 -16.83
N SER A 234 0.41 -13.92 -15.68
CA SER A 234 -0.94 -14.42 -15.39
C SER A 234 -1.99 -13.31 -15.21
N LEU A 235 -1.55 -12.06 -15.01
CA LEU A 235 -2.42 -10.89 -14.96
C LEU A 235 -2.53 -10.18 -16.33
N PHE A 236 -1.60 -10.46 -17.25
CA PHE A 236 -1.58 -9.91 -18.60
C PHE A 236 -2.47 -10.71 -19.56
N ASN A 237 -2.48 -12.07 -19.43
CA ASN A 237 -3.24 -12.99 -20.27
C ASN A 237 -4.72 -13.09 -19.82
#